data_e031e684e18b88867e313b3cdf6b6616
#
_entry.id   e031e684e18b88867e313b3cdf6b6616
#
_cell.length_a   1.000
_cell.length_b   1.000
_cell.length_c   1.000
_cell.angle_alpha   90.00
_cell.angle_beta   90.00
_cell.angle_gamma   90.00
#
_symmetry.space_group_name_H-M   'P 1'
#
loop_
_entity.id
_entity.type
_entity.pdbx_description
1 polymer ?
#
loop_
_entity_poly.entity_id
_entity_poly.type
_entity_poly.pdbx_seq_one_letter_code
_entity_poly.pdbx_strand_id
1 'polypeptide(L)'
;YRDGFCQAEKAEAEKLGVDVYNLLNEKAAQVPAGSYGTICCFRDVMNYIHWTHASPTFTNFELDPERFNKYTFYRAILENTALLVRGHIELVKDATGNEPDELVFAGGASKSPLWAQILADVCHKRVRVPQVKEATALGSAILAGYGVGLYPSIAEGAHRVVKWEQTF
;
A
#
# COMPACT_ATOMS: atom_id res chain seq x y z
N TYR A 1 0.49 -8.15 11.50
CA TYR A 1 -0.96 -8.13 11.73
C TYR A 1 -1.61 -9.44 11.31
N ARG A 2 -1.51 -9.82 10.04
CA ARG A 2 -2.09 -11.05 9.47
C ARG A 2 -1.78 -12.29 10.32
N ASP A 3 -0.53 -12.52 10.61
CA ASP A 3 -0.07 -13.74 11.28
C ASP A 3 -0.37 -13.75 12.80
N GLY A 4 -0.63 -12.58 13.40
CA GLY A 4 -0.99 -12.47 14.82
C GLY A 4 -2.50 -12.48 15.09
N PHE A 5 -3.31 -11.99 14.15
CA PHE A 5 -4.73 -11.72 14.43
C PHE A 5 -5.74 -12.37 13.46
N CYS A 6 -5.27 -12.91 12.33
CA CYS A 6 -6.16 -13.35 11.25
C CYS A 6 -6.06 -14.86 10.96
N GLN A 7 -6.01 -15.70 12.00
CA GLN A 7 -5.88 -17.16 11.84
C GLN A 7 -7.11 -17.79 11.16
N ALA A 8 -8.30 -17.30 11.48
CA ALA A 8 -9.54 -17.77 10.87
C ALA A 8 -9.56 -17.45 9.36
N GLU A 9 -9.19 -16.24 8.98
CA GLU A 9 -9.11 -15.83 7.58
C GLU A 9 -8.02 -16.58 6.81
N LYS A 10 -6.91 -16.92 7.47
CA LYS A 10 -5.87 -17.77 6.85
C LYS A 10 -6.42 -19.15 6.53
N ALA A 11 -7.13 -19.78 7.47
CA ALA A 11 -7.73 -21.08 7.27
C ALA A 11 -8.85 -21.06 6.21
N GLU A 12 -9.63 -19.99 6.16
CA GLU A 12 -10.66 -19.79 5.15
C GLU A 12 -10.05 -19.58 3.76
N ALA A 13 -9.04 -18.71 3.64
CA ALA A 13 -8.34 -18.44 2.40
C ALA A 13 -7.69 -19.71 1.81
N GLU A 14 -7.11 -20.55 2.67
CA GLU A 14 -6.53 -21.84 2.27
C GLU A 14 -7.61 -22.78 1.69
N LYS A 15 -8.77 -22.88 2.32
CA LYS A 15 -9.90 -23.68 1.82
C LYS A 15 -10.43 -23.16 0.48
N LEU A 16 -10.44 -21.85 0.29
CA LEU A 16 -10.94 -21.20 -0.92
C LEU A 16 -9.89 -21.11 -2.03
N GLY A 17 -8.62 -21.39 -1.74
CA GLY A 17 -7.51 -21.24 -2.69
C GLY A 17 -7.23 -19.80 -3.09
N VAL A 18 -7.48 -18.82 -2.19
CA VAL A 18 -7.29 -17.39 -2.43
C VAL A 18 -6.24 -16.80 -1.49
N ASP A 19 -5.75 -15.60 -1.82
CA ASP A 19 -4.88 -14.87 -0.91
C ASP A 19 -5.69 -14.33 0.29
N VAL A 20 -5.17 -14.53 1.49
CA VAL A 20 -5.80 -14.05 2.74
C VAL A 20 -6.06 -12.54 2.73
N TYR A 21 -5.24 -11.78 2.04
CA TYR A 21 -5.45 -10.34 1.91
C TYR A 21 -6.68 -9.97 1.09
N ASN A 22 -7.15 -10.86 0.19
CA ASN A 22 -8.41 -10.66 -0.51
C ASN A 22 -9.58 -10.63 0.47
N LEU A 23 -9.64 -11.59 1.40
CA LEU A 23 -10.67 -11.64 2.43
C LEU A 23 -10.58 -10.44 3.39
N LEU A 24 -9.36 -10.09 3.81
CA LEU A 24 -9.16 -8.95 4.68
C LEU A 24 -9.58 -7.63 4.03
N ASN A 25 -9.23 -7.44 2.76
CA ASN A 25 -9.61 -6.25 1.99
C ASN A 25 -11.13 -6.15 1.79
N GLU A 26 -11.79 -7.28 1.48
CA GLU A 26 -13.25 -7.35 1.33
C GLU A 26 -13.96 -6.91 2.63
N LYS A 27 -13.53 -7.43 3.78
CA LYS A 27 -14.10 -7.05 5.08
C LYS A 27 -13.76 -5.60 5.46
N ALA A 28 -12.52 -5.17 5.24
CA ALA A 28 -12.12 -3.80 5.53
C ALA A 28 -12.78 -2.76 4.61
N ALA A 29 -13.19 -3.14 3.40
CA ALA A 29 -13.95 -2.27 2.51
C ALA A 29 -15.35 -1.91 3.06
N GLN A 30 -15.90 -2.74 3.94
CA GLN A 30 -17.18 -2.48 4.61
C GLN A 30 -17.04 -1.51 5.79
N VAL A 31 -15.83 -1.30 6.30
CA VAL A 31 -15.53 -0.31 7.33
C VAL A 31 -15.53 1.08 6.69
N PRO A 32 -16.26 2.06 7.23
CA PRO A 32 -16.30 3.40 6.66
C PRO A 32 -14.92 4.08 6.71
N ALA A 33 -14.72 5.05 5.83
CA ALA A 33 -13.54 5.91 5.87
C ALA A 33 -13.41 6.58 7.24
N GLY A 34 -12.17 6.64 7.75
CA GLY A 34 -11.89 7.10 9.11
C GLY A 34 -12.07 6.02 10.18
N SER A 35 -12.35 4.75 9.81
CA SER A 35 -12.31 3.58 10.70
C SER A 35 -13.10 3.79 12.01
N TYR A 36 -14.29 4.40 11.92
CA TYR A 36 -15.12 4.81 13.09
C TYR A 36 -14.36 5.72 14.07
N GLY A 37 -13.35 6.45 13.63
CA GLY A 37 -12.51 7.28 14.47
C GLY A 37 -11.30 6.56 15.07
N THR A 38 -11.14 5.27 14.85
CA THR A 38 -9.95 4.53 15.29
C THR A 38 -8.71 5.06 14.58
N ILE A 39 -7.72 5.46 15.35
CA ILE A 39 -6.45 5.97 14.86
C ILE A 39 -5.38 4.89 15.06
N CYS A 40 -4.68 4.55 13.98
CA CYS A 40 -3.46 3.79 14.02
C CYS A 40 -2.27 4.73 13.89
N CYS A 41 -1.32 4.66 14.80
CA CYS A 41 -0.07 5.42 14.72
C CYS A 41 1.10 4.45 14.72
N PHE A 42 2.03 4.61 13.78
CA PHE A 42 3.31 3.92 13.81
C PHE A 42 4.30 4.74 14.63
N ARG A 43 4.86 4.11 15.66
CA ARG A 43 5.79 4.78 16.57
C ARG A 43 7.15 5.02 15.93
N ASP A 44 7.65 4.03 15.22
CA ASP A 44 8.95 4.08 14.57
C ASP A 44 8.81 3.77 13.10
N VAL A 45 9.42 4.60 12.27
CA VAL A 45 9.67 4.26 10.88
C VAL A 45 10.72 3.14 10.87
N MET A 46 10.60 2.22 9.95
CA MET A 46 11.45 1.05 9.79
C MET A 46 12.92 1.32 10.21
N ASN A 47 13.36 0.65 11.28
CA ASN A 47 14.74 0.69 11.68
C ASN A 47 15.55 -0.29 10.82
N TYR A 48 16.27 0.24 9.83
CA TYR A 48 17.05 -0.56 8.89
C TYR A 48 18.25 -1.27 9.53
N ILE A 49 18.73 -0.83 10.69
CA ILE A 49 19.84 -1.47 11.41
C ILE A 49 19.40 -2.78 12.04
N HIS A 50 18.23 -2.81 12.63
CA HIS A 50 17.67 -3.97 13.31
C HIS A 50 16.52 -4.64 12.57
N TRP A 51 16.17 -4.12 11.39
CA TRP A 51 15.01 -4.58 10.60
C TRP A 51 13.71 -4.67 11.41
N THR A 52 13.60 -3.84 12.44
CA THR A 52 12.37 -3.73 13.22
C THR A 52 11.37 -2.86 12.46
N HIS A 53 10.23 -3.43 12.23
CA HIS A 53 9.12 -2.71 11.62
C HIS A 53 8.41 -1.84 12.66
N ALA A 54 7.70 -0.83 12.17
CA ALA A 54 6.88 0.06 12.98
C ALA A 54 6.04 -0.72 14.01
N SER A 55 6.03 -0.24 15.24
CA SER A 55 5.16 -0.75 16.29
C SER A 55 3.87 0.04 16.29
N PRO A 56 2.77 -0.48 15.74
CA PRO A 56 1.51 0.25 15.67
C PRO A 56 0.88 0.38 17.05
N THR A 57 0.36 1.56 17.32
CA THR A 57 -0.52 1.83 18.46
C THR A 57 -1.90 2.17 17.92
N PHE A 58 -2.94 1.61 18.50
CA PHE A 58 -4.32 1.93 18.18
C PHE A 58 -4.94 2.70 19.33
N THR A 59 -5.67 3.76 19.00
CA THR A 59 -6.37 4.61 19.97
C THR A 59 -7.78 4.92 19.49
N ASN A 60 -8.58 5.47 20.39
CA ASN A 60 -9.92 5.97 20.09
C ASN A 60 -10.87 4.89 19.54
N PHE A 61 -10.90 3.73 20.21
CA PHE A 61 -11.88 2.67 19.94
C PHE A 61 -12.70 2.38 21.20
N GLU A 62 -13.93 1.93 20.98
CA GLU A 62 -14.91 1.66 22.01
C GLU A 62 -15.15 0.14 22.18
N LEU A 63 -15.90 -0.24 23.20
CA LEU A 63 -16.26 -1.64 23.50
C LEU A 63 -17.49 -2.10 22.69
N ASP A 64 -17.55 -1.77 21.42
CA ASP A 64 -18.58 -2.20 20.49
C ASP A 64 -17.95 -3.13 19.45
N PRO A 65 -18.10 -4.47 19.58
CA PRO A 65 -17.42 -5.42 18.69
C PRO A 65 -17.96 -5.44 17.26
N GLU A 66 -19.12 -4.87 17.00
CA GLU A 66 -19.66 -4.76 15.64
C GLU A 66 -18.91 -3.69 14.86
N ARG A 67 -18.50 -2.60 15.50
CA ARG A 67 -17.74 -1.52 14.88
C ARG A 67 -16.24 -1.62 15.11
N PHE A 68 -15.81 -1.99 16.32
CA PHE A 68 -14.39 -2.00 16.72
C PHE A 68 -13.85 -3.43 16.78
N ASN A 69 -13.48 -3.95 15.65
CA ASN A 69 -12.96 -5.31 15.49
C ASN A 69 -11.68 -5.32 14.64
N LYS A 70 -11.13 -6.49 14.40
CA LYS A 70 -9.89 -6.64 13.63
C LYS A 70 -9.94 -6.01 12.23
N TYR A 71 -11.08 -5.95 11.58
CA TYR A 71 -11.18 -5.35 10.24
C TYR A 71 -11.11 -3.82 10.31
N THR A 72 -11.65 -3.23 11.36
CA THR A 72 -11.50 -1.80 11.66
C THR A 72 -10.04 -1.45 11.93
N PHE A 73 -9.35 -2.24 12.73
CA PHE A 73 -7.92 -2.05 12.96
C PHE A 73 -7.09 -2.23 11.68
N TYR A 74 -7.44 -3.21 10.85
CA TYR A 74 -6.78 -3.39 9.56
C TYR A 74 -7.02 -2.19 8.63
N ARG A 75 -8.26 -1.70 8.54
CA ARG A 75 -8.60 -0.49 7.79
C ARG A 75 -7.81 0.72 8.30
N ALA A 76 -7.74 0.94 9.60
CA ALA A 76 -6.95 2.03 10.20
C ALA A 76 -5.45 1.94 9.87
N ILE A 77 -4.87 0.73 9.74
CA ILE A 77 -3.49 0.54 9.26
C ILE A 77 -3.35 1.05 7.83
N LEU A 78 -4.27 0.67 6.92
CA LEU A 78 -4.22 1.11 5.52
C LEU A 78 -4.33 2.64 5.41
N GLU A 79 -5.24 3.24 6.17
CA GLU A 79 -5.44 4.69 6.21
C GLU A 79 -4.22 5.42 6.78
N ASN A 80 -3.63 4.91 7.87
CA ASN A 80 -2.42 5.51 8.44
C ASN A 80 -1.24 5.47 7.46
N THR A 81 -1.06 4.37 6.72
CA THR A 81 0.00 4.31 5.70
C THR A 81 -0.21 5.32 4.59
N ALA A 82 -1.45 5.57 4.18
CA ALA A 82 -1.76 6.59 3.20
C ALA A 82 -1.50 8.01 3.73
N LEU A 83 -1.82 8.28 5.01
CA LEU A 83 -1.50 9.54 5.67
C LEU A 83 0.01 9.80 5.75
N LEU A 84 0.81 8.74 6.03
CA LEU A 84 2.27 8.85 6.00
C LEU A 84 2.79 9.17 4.60
N VAL A 85 2.25 8.53 3.56
CA VAL A 85 2.60 8.87 2.16
C VAL A 85 2.27 10.33 1.86
N ARG A 86 1.11 10.81 2.29
CA ARG A 86 0.74 12.23 2.16
C ARG A 86 1.74 13.15 2.84
N GLY A 87 2.13 12.85 4.08
CA GLY A 87 3.15 13.62 4.80
C GLY A 87 4.50 13.62 4.08
N HIS A 88 4.92 12.48 3.50
CA HIS A 88 6.14 12.42 2.71
C HIS A 88 6.06 13.25 1.42
N ILE A 89 4.90 13.30 0.75
CA ILE A 89 4.70 14.17 -0.41
C ILE A 89 4.88 15.65 -0.02
N GLU A 90 4.34 16.05 1.11
CA GLU A 90 4.48 17.41 1.63
C GLU A 90 5.94 17.74 1.96
N LEU A 91 6.66 16.83 2.62
CA LEU A 91 8.09 16.98 2.89
C LEU A 91 8.92 17.12 1.62
N VAL A 92 8.63 16.31 0.59
CA VAL A 92 9.33 16.41 -0.72
C VAL A 92 9.03 17.73 -1.38
N LYS A 93 7.78 18.18 -1.35
CA LYS A 93 7.37 19.48 -1.87
C LYS A 93 8.12 20.63 -1.19
N ASP A 94 8.18 20.61 0.14
CA ASP A 94 8.88 21.64 0.91
C ASP A 94 10.38 21.66 0.63
N ALA A 95 10.99 20.48 0.46
CA ALA A 95 12.43 20.37 0.22
C ALA A 95 12.84 20.70 -1.24
N THR A 96 11.98 20.42 -2.21
CA THR A 96 12.34 20.48 -3.65
C THR A 96 11.56 21.51 -4.45
N GLY A 97 10.47 22.04 -3.89
CA GLY A 97 9.49 22.86 -4.61
C GLY A 97 8.61 22.06 -5.61
N ASN A 98 8.82 20.76 -5.71
CA ASN A 98 8.08 19.91 -6.65
C ASN A 98 7.05 19.04 -5.93
N GLU A 99 5.87 18.94 -6.52
CA GLU A 99 4.80 18.04 -6.06
C GLU A 99 4.43 17.08 -7.21
N PRO A 100 4.39 15.76 -6.97
CA PRO A 100 4.01 14.83 -8.01
C PRO A 100 2.53 14.96 -8.38
N ASP A 101 2.21 14.85 -9.67
CA ASP A 101 0.83 14.85 -10.16
C ASP A 101 0.16 13.49 -10.01
N GLU A 102 0.94 12.44 -10.01
CA GLU A 102 0.47 11.06 -9.87
C GLU A 102 1.43 10.22 -9.02
N LEU A 103 0.91 9.14 -8.45
CA LEU A 103 1.65 8.15 -7.68
C LEU A 103 1.66 6.81 -8.42
N VAL A 104 2.79 6.13 -8.40
CA VAL A 104 2.89 4.74 -8.86
C VAL A 104 2.86 3.83 -7.65
N PHE A 105 1.82 3.00 -7.56
CA PHE A 105 1.68 2.03 -6.49
C PHE A 105 2.00 0.63 -7.01
N ALA A 106 3.16 0.10 -6.63
CA ALA A 106 3.70 -1.17 -7.09
C ALA A 106 4.09 -2.08 -5.93
N GLY A 107 4.48 -3.31 -6.23
CA GLY A 107 4.80 -4.33 -5.23
C GLY A 107 3.59 -5.10 -4.73
N GLY A 108 3.77 -5.94 -3.71
CA GLY A 108 2.71 -6.81 -3.19
C GLY A 108 1.48 -6.07 -2.68
N ALA A 109 1.66 -4.90 -2.08
CA ALA A 109 0.57 -4.06 -1.57
C ALA A 109 -0.37 -3.54 -2.68
N SER A 110 0.14 -3.34 -3.89
CA SER A 110 -0.64 -2.87 -5.04
C SER A 110 -1.65 -3.89 -5.58
N LYS A 111 -1.65 -5.11 -5.03
CA LYS A 111 -2.69 -6.12 -5.29
C LYS A 111 -4.01 -5.79 -4.58
N SER A 112 -4.02 -4.77 -3.69
CA SER A 112 -5.20 -4.32 -2.98
C SER A 112 -5.82 -3.08 -3.65
N PRO A 113 -6.93 -3.21 -4.39
CA PRO A 113 -7.66 -2.06 -4.93
C PRO A 113 -8.15 -1.12 -3.83
N LEU A 114 -8.55 -1.68 -2.67
CA LEU A 114 -8.95 -0.88 -1.51
C LEU A 114 -7.82 0.05 -1.06
N TRP A 115 -6.60 -0.46 -0.94
CA TRP A 115 -5.48 0.37 -0.50
C TRP A 115 -5.07 1.41 -1.53
N ALA A 116 -5.13 1.06 -2.83
CA ALA A 116 -4.89 2.00 -3.91
C ALA A 116 -5.90 3.15 -3.90
N GLN A 117 -7.20 2.84 -3.68
CA GLN A 117 -8.24 3.87 -3.55
C GLN A 117 -8.03 4.75 -2.31
N ILE A 118 -7.70 4.17 -1.15
CA ILE A 118 -7.38 4.93 0.06
C ILE A 118 -6.21 5.90 -0.20
N LEU A 119 -5.16 5.44 -0.90
CA LEU A 119 -4.04 6.29 -1.27
C LEU A 119 -4.47 7.46 -2.17
N ALA A 120 -5.30 7.20 -3.17
CA ALA A 120 -5.82 8.23 -4.07
C ALA A 120 -6.64 9.28 -3.31
N ASP A 121 -7.54 8.82 -2.45
CA ASP A 121 -8.43 9.68 -1.66
C ASP A 121 -7.64 10.56 -0.67
N VAL A 122 -6.72 9.96 0.09
CA VAL A 122 -5.94 10.66 1.13
C VAL A 122 -4.92 11.62 0.52
N CYS A 123 -4.23 11.19 -0.55
CA CYS A 123 -3.20 12.01 -1.18
C CYS A 123 -3.78 13.04 -2.16
N HIS A 124 -5.04 12.93 -2.56
CA HIS A 124 -5.65 13.72 -3.64
C HIS A 124 -4.81 13.65 -4.92
N LYS A 125 -4.32 12.46 -5.24
CA LYS A 125 -3.49 12.19 -6.41
C LYS A 125 -4.02 10.98 -7.16
N ARG A 126 -3.82 11.00 -8.46
CA ARG A 126 -4.05 9.81 -9.28
C ARG A 126 -3.06 8.72 -8.87
N VAL A 127 -3.57 7.53 -8.58
CA VAL A 127 -2.74 6.36 -8.24
C VAL A 127 -2.79 5.38 -9.39
N ARG A 128 -1.64 5.08 -9.99
CA ARG A 128 -1.51 4.12 -11.09
C ARG A 128 -0.87 2.83 -10.62
N VAL A 129 -1.50 1.72 -10.96
CA VAL A 129 -1.04 0.39 -10.61
C VAL A 129 -0.53 -0.32 -11.87
N PRO A 130 0.75 -0.74 -11.91
CA PRO A 130 1.30 -1.45 -13.05
C PRO A 130 0.80 -2.89 -13.11
N GLN A 131 0.77 -3.47 -14.35
CA GLN A 131 0.44 -4.88 -14.55
C GLN A 131 1.46 -5.79 -13.86
N VAL A 132 2.75 -5.47 -13.99
CA VAL A 132 3.83 -6.19 -13.33
C VAL A 132 3.99 -5.66 -11.91
N LYS A 133 3.58 -6.46 -10.91
CA LYS A 133 3.66 -6.07 -9.50
C LYS A 133 5.10 -6.13 -8.96
N GLU A 134 5.95 -6.98 -9.55
CA GLU A 134 7.36 -7.13 -9.16
C GLU A 134 8.23 -6.03 -9.78
N ALA A 135 8.00 -4.78 -9.32
CA ALA A 135 8.63 -3.59 -9.89
C ALA A 135 10.17 -3.62 -9.83
N THR A 136 10.74 -4.20 -8.77
CA THR A 136 12.20 -4.33 -8.64
C THR A 136 12.78 -5.24 -9.71
N ALA A 137 12.16 -6.39 -9.97
CA ALA A 137 12.60 -7.30 -11.01
C ALA A 137 12.46 -6.67 -12.40
N LEU A 138 11.35 -5.97 -12.67
CA LEU A 138 11.14 -5.26 -13.92
C LEU A 138 12.17 -4.14 -14.11
N GLY A 139 12.45 -3.36 -13.06
CA GLY A 139 13.46 -2.30 -13.10
C GLY A 139 14.86 -2.87 -13.41
N SER A 140 15.23 -3.98 -12.78
CA SER A 140 16.50 -4.68 -13.05
C SER A 140 16.58 -5.16 -14.51
N ALA A 141 15.50 -5.69 -15.07
CA ALA A 141 15.44 -6.11 -16.47
C ALA A 141 15.59 -4.93 -17.45
N ILE A 142 14.99 -3.78 -17.12
CA ILE A 142 15.15 -2.55 -17.93
C ILE A 142 16.59 -2.06 -17.90
N LEU A 143 17.23 -2.05 -16.72
CA LEU A 143 18.62 -1.67 -16.56
C LEU A 143 19.56 -2.60 -17.34
N ALA A 144 19.34 -3.91 -17.27
CA ALA A 144 20.11 -4.89 -18.04
C ALA A 144 19.93 -4.67 -19.55
N GLY A 145 18.69 -4.45 -20.01
CA GLY A 145 18.40 -4.16 -21.40
C GLY A 145 19.08 -2.90 -21.92
N TYR A 146 19.13 -1.85 -21.11
CA TYR A 146 19.89 -0.65 -21.39
C TYR A 146 21.40 -0.95 -21.49
N GLY A 147 21.94 -1.70 -20.53
CA GLY A 147 23.36 -2.06 -20.50
C GLY A 147 23.85 -2.83 -21.72
N VAL A 148 23.00 -3.65 -22.34
CA VAL A 148 23.33 -4.38 -23.58
C VAL A 148 22.87 -3.67 -24.86
N GLY A 149 22.41 -2.43 -24.77
CA GLY A 149 22.01 -1.61 -25.93
C GLY A 149 20.66 -1.96 -26.55
N LEU A 150 19.79 -2.72 -25.82
CA LEU A 150 18.43 -3.02 -26.27
C LEU A 150 17.53 -1.78 -26.25
N TYR A 151 17.77 -0.88 -25.30
CA TYR A 151 17.08 0.40 -25.16
C TYR A 151 18.08 1.56 -25.26
N PRO A 152 17.72 2.65 -25.97
CA PRO A 152 18.60 3.83 -26.08
C PRO A 152 18.72 4.61 -24.75
N SER A 153 17.78 4.44 -23.83
CA SER A 153 17.81 4.98 -22.47
C SER A 153 16.94 4.14 -21.54
N ILE A 154 17.15 4.29 -20.22
CA ILE A 154 16.32 3.66 -19.19
C ILE A 154 14.86 4.14 -19.30
N ALA A 155 14.67 5.44 -19.54
CA ALA A 155 13.33 6.02 -19.71
C ALA A 155 12.59 5.39 -20.91
N GLU A 156 13.25 5.24 -22.05
CA GLU A 156 12.67 4.59 -23.23
C GLU A 156 12.34 3.12 -22.96
N GLY A 157 13.24 2.40 -22.27
CA GLY A 157 12.98 1.03 -21.81
C GLY A 157 11.73 0.95 -20.93
N ALA A 158 11.60 1.84 -19.95
CA ALA A 158 10.44 1.91 -19.08
C ALA A 158 9.16 2.22 -19.87
N HIS A 159 9.17 3.20 -20.77
CA HIS A 159 8.01 3.51 -21.62
C HIS A 159 7.55 2.34 -22.49
N ARG A 160 8.47 1.50 -22.96
CA ARG A 160 8.14 0.34 -23.81
C ARG A 160 7.51 -0.81 -23.03
N VAL A 161 8.01 -1.08 -21.81
CA VAL A 161 7.67 -2.31 -21.09
C VAL A 161 6.66 -2.11 -19.95
N VAL A 162 6.60 -0.93 -19.33
CA VAL A 162 5.64 -0.68 -18.28
C VAL A 162 4.23 -0.54 -18.86
N LYS A 163 3.35 -1.40 -18.43
CA LYS A 163 1.91 -1.34 -18.77
C LYS A 163 1.12 -1.12 -17.49
N TRP A 164 0.03 -0.40 -17.63
CA TRP A 164 -0.84 -0.05 -16.53
C TRP A 164 -2.04 -0.99 -16.49
N GLU A 165 -2.43 -1.39 -15.30
CA GLU A 165 -3.59 -2.26 -15.07
C GLU A 165 -4.79 -1.45 -14.62
N GLN A 166 -4.57 -0.60 -13.61
CA GLN A 166 -5.62 0.19 -12.99
C GLN A 166 -5.15 1.61 -12.67
N THR A 167 -6.12 2.51 -12.57
CA THR A 167 -5.93 3.89 -12.13
C THR A 167 -7.06 4.27 -11.17
N PHE A 168 -6.71 4.87 -10.06
CA PHE A 168 -7.61 5.31 -9.00
C PHE A 168 -7.54 6.82 -8.84
#